data_f0dc6ea14c1cfd528869beca6fdd8b73
#
_entry.id   f0dc6ea14c1cfd528869beca6fdd8b73
#
_cell.length_a   1.000
_cell.length_b   1.000
_cell.length_c   1.000
_cell.angle_alpha   90.00
_cell.angle_beta   90.00
_cell.angle_gamma   90.00
#
_symmetry.space_group_name_H-M   'P 1'
#
loop_
_entity.id
_entity.type
_entity.pdbx_description
1 polymer ?
#
loop_
_entity_poly.entity_id
_entity_poly.type
_entity_poly.pdbx_seq_one_letter_code
_entity_poly.pdbx_strand_id
1 'polypeptide(L)'
;MKKRLMMVLLLLAAVLAGLTAQAVGENQGATAVSIETQAKPKYVFMFIGDGMSHVQINAAQILKGSNEKGNLSLKPLTFTEFPVVGLQTTFDATSFCPDSASTATSLSSGYKTHSGTIGLGIDKQMVGKTIAEQVKQQKGWKVGLVSTVTLNHATPAAYYAHVPSRNSYYDIGVQMVASGFDYFGGGAISKPDDGGRKSIYNLLLEAGYLVTDSKSQILNLTSASGKVYAQNPRLQDSGSMPYAMDMNENDVSLAQFVQKGIDVLNNPEGFFMMVESGKIDWACHANDAAAEIYDLLAFDQAIAVALDFAKAHPEETLIVVTGDHETGGMTIGYAGTGYNTALDILYNQKLSYVAFD
;
A
#
# COMPACT_ATOMS: atom_id res chain seq x y z
N MET A 1 -8.29 -27.64 -18.46
CA MET A 1 -7.94 -26.75 -17.36
C MET A 1 -6.45 -26.36 -17.26
N LYS A 2 -5.50 -27.12 -17.85
CA LYS A 2 -4.03 -26.81 -17.75
C LYS A 2 -3.53 -25.67 -18.66
N LYS A 3 -4.30 -25.17 -19.62
CA LYS A 3 -3.84 -24.13 -20.59
C LYS A 3 -4.10 -22.68 -20.16
N ARG A 4 -4.97 -22.42 -19.19
CA ARG A 4 -5.25 -21.05 -18.70
C ARG A 4 -4.33 -20.59 -17.56
N LEU A 5 -3.71 -21.53 -16.84
CA LEU A 5 -2.77 -21.25 -15.76
C LEU A 5 -1.41 -20.72 -16.26
N MET A 6 -1.09 -20.98 -17.53
CA MET A 6 0.20 -20.60 -18.15
C MET A 6 0.27 -19.13 -18.61
N MET A 7 -0.87 -18.43 -18.68
CA MET A 7 -0.90 -17.06 -19.24
C MET A 7 -0.65 -15.95 -18.20
N VAL A 8 -0.95 -16.20 -16.93
CA VAL A 8 -0.71 -15.22 -15.84
C VAL A 8 0.74 -15.26 -15.34
N LEU A 9 1.38 -16.43 -15.39
CA LEU A 9 2.82 -16.57 -15.09
C LEU A 9 3.73 -15.87 -16.10
N LEU A 10 3.24 -15.63 -17.34
CA LEU A 10 4.03 -14.98 -18.39
C LEU A 10 4.14 -13.46 -18.24
N LEU A 11 3.20 -12.80 -17.59
CA LEU A 11 3.26 -11.34 -17.37
C LEU A 11 4.20 -10.94 -16.22
N LEU A 12 4.26 -11.73 -15.15
CA LEU A 12 5.26 -11.50 -14.08
C LEU A 12 6.66 -12.05 -14.46
N ALA A 13 6.73 -13.12 -15.24
CA ALA A 13 8.00 -13.66 -15.73
C ALA A 13 8.65 -12.80 -16.82
N ALA A 14 7.87 -12.03 -17.59
CA ALA A 14 8.39 -11.10 -18.61
C ALA A 14 9.18 -9.93 -18.01
N VAL A 15 8.93 -9.59 -16.76
CA VAL A 15 9.72 -8.61 -16.01
C VAL A 15 11.05 -9.22 -15.50
N LEU A 16 11.15 -10.56 -15.42
CA LEU A 16 12.28 -11.26 -14.81
C LEU A 16 13.12 -12.10 -15.77
N ALA A 17 12.69 -12.35 -17.02
CA ALA A 17 13.44 -13.12 -18.00
C ALA A 17 13.31 -12.51 -19.39
N GLY A 18 14.42 -12.11 -20.00
CA GLY A 18 14.47 -11.76 -21.41
C GLY A 18 14.11 -12.99 -22.26
N LEU A 19 12.90 -13.03 -22.79
CA LEU A 19 12.46 -14.04 -23.76
C LEU A 19 12.33 -13.39 -25.14
N THR A 20 13.15 -13.82 -26.07
CA THR A 20 12.95 -13.61 -27.50
C THR A 20 11.85 -14.55 -27.97
N ALA A 21 10.70 -14.01 -28.32
CA ALA A 21 9.68 -14.76 -29.04
C ALA A 21 9.79 -14.44 -30.54
N GLN A 22 10.18 -15.42 -31.36
CA GLN A 22 10.00 -15.34 -32.78
C GLN A 22 8.54 -15.73 -33.11
N ALA A 23 7.77 -14.77 -33.61
CA ALA A 23 6.48 -15.02 -34.22
C ALA A 23 6.68 -15.16 -35.72
N VAL A 24 6.31 -16.32 -36.26
CA VAL A 24 6.19 -16.55 -37.71
C VAL A 24 4.77 -16.19 -38.14
N GLY A 25 4.63 -15.21 -38.99
CA GLY A 25 3.36 -14.83 -39.63
C GLY A 25 3.50 -13.47 -40.31
N GLU A 26 3.65 -13.50 -41.65
CA GLU A 26 3.73 -12.30 -42.48
C GLU A 26 2.48 -11.44 -42.34
N ASN A 27 2.63 -10.23 -41.81
CA ASN A 27 1.76 -9.12 -42.14
C ASN A 27 2.60 -7.84 -42.22
N GLN A 28 2.65 -7.25 -43.39
CA GLN A 28 3.45 -6.06 -43.69
C GLN A 28 2.93 -4.84 -42.93
N GLY A 29 3.77 -4.22 -42.10
CA GLY A 29 3.53 -2.86 -41.63
C GLY A 29 3.70 -2.58 -40.13
N ALA A 30 4.03 -3.57 -39.29
CA ALA A 30 4.39 -3.28 -37.91
C ALA A 30 5.92 -3.19 -37.77
N THR A 31 6.45 -1.99 -37.60
CA THR A 31 7.82 -1.78 -37.14
C THR A 31 7.98 -2.52 -35.80
N ALA A 32 8.82 -3.55 -35.79
CA ALA A 32 9.20 -4.21 -34.55
C ALA A 32 9.85 -3.17 -33.64
N VAL A 33 9.16 -2.79 -32.56
CA VAL A 33 9.77 -2.03 -31.47
C VAL A 33 10.80 -2.96 -30.85
N SER A 34 12.07 -2.67 -31.04
CA SER A 34 13.15 -3.33 -30.31
C SER A 34 12.89 -3.08 -28.81
N ILE A 35 12.57 -4.13 -28.08
CA ILE A 35 12.57 -4.08 -26.63
C ILE A 35 14.06 -3.99 -26.25
N GLU A 36 14.57 -2.77 -26.13
CA GLU A 36 15.83 -2.56 -25.45
C GLU A 36 15.72 -3.23 -24.08
N THR A 37 16.78 -3.91 -23.66
CA THR A 37 16.86 -4.52 -22.34
C THR A 37 16.66 -3.44 -21.30
N GLN A 38 15.41 -3.24 -20.85
CA GLN A 38 15.11 -2.30 -19.77
C GLN A 38 15.95 -2.67 -18.55
N ALA A 39 16.62 -1.68 -17.99
CA ALA A 39 17.35 -1.84 -16.74
C ALA A 39 16.40 -2.45 -15.70
N LYS A 40 16.86 -3.48 -15.00
CA LYS A 40 16.03 -4.10 -13.95
C LYS A 40 15.94 -3.13 -12.78
N PRO A 41 14.73 -2.84 -12.26
CA PRO A 41 14.60 -1.91 -11.15
C PRO A 41 15.35 -2.46 -9.92
N LYS A 42 16.02 -1.55 -9.23
CA LYS A 42 16.65 -1.77 -7.91
C LYS A 42 15.77 -1.23 -6.78
N TYR A 43 14.97 -0.22 -7.07
CA TYR A 43 14.11 0.45 -6.12
C TYR A 43 12.66 0.23 -6.53
N VAL A 44 11.90 -0.45 -5.70
CA VAL A 44 10.51 -0.78 -6.00
C VAL A 44 9.61 -0.24 -4.91
N PHE A 45 8.64 0.57 -5.32
CA PHE A 45 7.58 1.06 -4.46
C PHE A 45 6.25 0.44 -4.90
N MET A 46 5.53 -0.15 -3.94
CA MET A 46 4.19 -0.68 -4.12
C MET A 46 3.23 0.11 -3.24
N PHE A 47 2.46 1.00 -3.84
CA PHE A 47 1.45 1.80 -3.16
C PHE A 47 0.08 1.15 -3.28
N ILE A 48 -0.61 0.97 -2.15
CA ILE A 48 -1.94 0.37 -2.05
C ILE A 48 -2.87 1.35 -1.34
N GLY A 49 -3.86 1.87 -2.05
CA GLY A 49 -5.02 2.52 -1.45
C GLY A 49 -6.05 1.47 -1.11
N ASP A 50 -6.17 1.09 0.17
CA ASP A 50 -7.15 0.09 0.61
C ASP A 50 -8.57 0.62 0.36
N GLY A 51 -9.41 -0.14 -0.33
CA GLY A 51 -10.75 0.26 -0.70
C GLY A 51 -10.86 1.33 -1.79
N MET A 52 -9.73 1.73 -2.39
CA MET A 52 -9.65 2.80 -3.38
C MET A 52 -10.02 2.31 -4.78
N SER A 53 -11.08 2.85 -5.35
CA SER A 53 -11.49 2.64 -6.73
C SER A 53 -11.48 3.94 -7.55
N HIS A 54 -11.89 3.84 -8.80
CA HIS A 54 -11.97 5.00 -9.70
C HIS A 54 -12.88 6.11 -9.20
N VAL A 55 -13.92 5.79 -8.43
CA VAL A 55 -14.86 6.80 -7.92
C VAL A 55 -14.19 7.64 -6.86
N GLN A 56 -13.48 7.02 -5.91
CA GLN A 56 -12.71 7.69 -4.87
C GLN A 56 -11.61 8.58 -5.48
N ILE A 57 -10.87 8.05 -6.45
CA ILE A 57 -9.84 8.81 -7.19
C ILE A 57 -10.46 10.05 -7.88
N ASN A 58 -11.59 9.88 -8.56
CA ASN A 58 -12.24 10.97 -9.26
C ASN A 58 -12.80 12.02 -8.29
N ALA A 59 -13.42 11.60 -7.18
CA ALA A 59 -13.90 12.50 -6.14
C ALA A 59 -12.76 13.34 -5.54
N ALA A 60 -11.62 12.72 -5.27
CA ALA A 60 -10.43 13.40 -4.77
C ALA A 60 -9.88 14.44 -5.77
N GLN A 61 -9.86 14.14 -7.07
CA GLN A 61 -9.44 15.08 -8.11
C GLN A 61 -10.40 16.28 -8.20
N ILE A 62 -11.71 16.04 -8.09
CA ILE A 62 -12.72 17.11 -8.10
C ILE A 62 -12.57 17.96 -6.84
N LEU A 63 -12.48 17.39 -5.66
CA LEU A 63 -12.31 18.17 -4.43
C LEU A 63 -10.98 18.94 -4.44
N LYS A 64 -9.87 18.32 -4.85
CA LYS A 64 -8.54 18.96 -4.97
C LYS A 64 -8.55 20.18 -5.90
N GLY A 65 -9.36 20.14 -6.96
CA GLY A 65 -9.48 21.22 -7.94
C GLY A 65 -10.50 22.28 -7.56
N SER A 66 -11.45 21.97 -6.71
CA SER A 66 -12.57 22.84 -6.34
C SER A 66 -12.19 23.81 -5.21
N ASN A 67 -13.13 24.66 -4.80
CA ASN A 67 -12.96 25.54 -3.66
C ASN A 67 -14.25 25.65 -2.83
N GLU A 68 -14.11 26.16 -1.61
CA GLU A 68 -15.20 26.33 -0.63
C GLU A 68 -16.36 27.24 -1.11
N LYS A 69 -16.20 27.94 -2.25
CA LYS A 69 -17.21 28.82 -2.84
C LYS A 69 -18.08 28.11 -3.88
N GLY A 70 -17.96 26.78 -4.00
CA GLY A 70 -18.74 25.97 -4.93
C GLY A 70 -18.25 26.03 -6.39
N ASN A 71 -17.06 26.58 -6.65
CA ASN A 71 -16.45 26.49 -7.98
C ASN A 71 -15.84 25.10 -8.15
N LEU A 72 -16.52 24.23 -8.86
CA LEU A 72 -16.06 22.87 -9.16
C LEU A 72 -15.04 22.90 -10.30
N SER A 73 -13.92 22.23 -10.10
CA SER A 73 -12.85 22.06 -11.07
C SER A 73 -12.15 20.72 -10.82
N LEU A 74 -11.48 20.18 -11.81
CA LEU A 74 -10.72 18.96 -11.70
C LEU A 74 -9.23 19.28 -11.66
N LYS A 75 -8.51 18.70 -10.68
CA LYS A 75 -7.05 18.76 -10.61
C LYS A 75 -6.49 17.34 -10.48
N PRO A 76 -5.63 16.90 -11.41
CA PRO A 76 -5.07 15.57 -11.39
C PRO A 76 -4.35 15.24 -10.06
N LEU A 77 -4.38 13.98 -9.68
CA LEU A 77 -3.50 13.42 -8.67
C LEU A 77 -2.16 13.03 -9.32
N THR A 78 -1.09 13.01 -8.55
CA THR A 78 0.26 12.67 -9.02
C THR A 78 0.29 11.36 -9.81
N PHE A 79 -0.33 10.32 -9.27
CA PHE A 79 -0.31 9.01 -9.92
C PHE A 79 -1.27 8.87 -11.11
N THR A 80 -2.27 9.73 -11.26
CA THR A 80 -3.14 9.72 -12.44
C THR A 80 -2.46 10.27 -13.70
N GLU A 81 -1.27 10.86 -13.54
CA GLU A 81 -0.42 11.33 -14.64
C GLU A 81 0.70 10.33 -14.99
N PHE A 82 0.71 9.14 -14.40
CA PHE A 82 1.70 8.10 -14.73
C PHE A 82 1.51 7.60 -16.17
N PRO A 83 2.61 7.32 -16.89
CA PRO A 83 2.57 7.01 -18.32
C PRO A 83 1.97 5.64 -18.64
N VAL A 84 1.83 4.76 -17.65
CA VAL A 84 1.32 3.39 -17.82
C VAL A 84 0.10 3.18 -16.93
N VAL A 85 -0.98 2.68 -17.53
CA VAL A 85 -2.24 2.34 -16.84
C VAL A 85 -2.57 0.88 -17.09
N GLY A 86 -3.04 0.21 -16.04
CA GLY A 86 -3.57 -1.16 -16.11
C GLY A 86 -4.94 -1.24 -15.43
N LEU A 87 -5.64 -2.32 -15.68
CA LEU A 87 -6.89 -2.68 -14.99
C LEU A 87 -6.71 -4.03 -14.32
N GLN A 88 -7.33 -4.17 -13.16
CA GLN A 88 -7.36 -5.44 -12.42
C GLN A 88 -8.78 -5.82 -12.03
N THR A 89 -8.99 -7.09 -11.76
CA THR A 89 -10.18 -7.62 -11.10
C THR A 89 -9.81 -8.07 -9.70
N THR A 90 -10.60 -7.72 -8.72
CA THR A 90 -10.23 -7.81 -7.31
C THR A 90 -10.80 -9.02 -6.58
N PHE A 91 -11.74 -9.79 -7.17
CA PHE A 91 -12.34 -10.97 -6.55
C PHE A 91 -11.31 -11.93 -5.94
N ASP A 92 -11.63 -12.56 -4.80
CA ASP A 92 -10.84 -13.62 -4.20
C ASP A 92 -11.32 -15.03 -4.61
N ALA A 93 -10.81 -16.08 -3.98
CA ALA A 93 -11.17 -17.46 -4.33
C ALA A 93 -12.61 -17.83 -3.90
N THR A 94 -13.25 -17.05 -3.05
CA THR A 94 -14.54 -17.35 -2.43
C THR A 94 -15.56 -16.24 -2.52
N SER A 95 -15.15 -15.02 -2.87
CA SER A 95 -16.01 -13.85 -2.88
C SER A 95 -15.75 -12.94 -4.08
N PHE A 96 -16.81 -12.37 -4.63
CA PHE A 96 -16.71 -11.27 -5.60
C PHE A 96 -16.42 -9.92 -4.93
N CYS A 97 -16.75 -9.79 -3.64
CA CYS A 97 -16.40 -8.66 -2.78
C CYS A 97 -15.36 -9.15 -1.76
N PRO A 98 -14.07 -9.13 -2.10
CA PRO A 98 -13.02 -9.67 -1.25
C PRO A 98 -12.71 -8.76 -0.07
N ASP A 99 -11.97 -9.28 0.89
CA ASP A 99 -11.38 -8.49 1.96
C ASP A 99 -9.90 -8.16 1.70
N SER A 100 -9.34 -7.21 2.46
CA SER A 100 -7.95 -6.77 2.32
C SER A 100 -6.92 -7.90 2.54
N ALA A 101 -7.26 -8.94 3.34
CA ALA A 101 -6.35 -10.07 3.56
C ALA A 101 -6.13 -10.90 2.30
N SER A 102 -7.21 -11.24 1.61
CA SER A 102 -7.15 -12.05 0.38
C SER A 102 -6.61 -11.26 -0.81
N THR A 103 -6.94 -9.97 -0.92
CA THR A 103 -6.43 -9.11 -1.99
C THR A 103 -4.95 -8.82 -1.83
N ALA A 104 -4.51 -8.41 -0.64
CA ALA A 104 -3.09 -8.19 -0.38
C ALA A 104 -2.26 -9.48 -0.50
N THR A 105 -2.81 -10.64 -0.10
CA THR A 105 -2.18 -11.94 -0.37
C THR A 105 -2.00 -12.16 -1.86
N SER A 106 -3.00 -11.81 -2.67
CA SER A 106 -2.91 -11.94 -4.14
C SER A 106 -1.84 -11.01 -4.72
N LEU A 107 -1.77 -9.77 -4.24
CA LEU A 107 -0.77 -8.77 -4.67
C LEU A 107 0.65 -9.16 -4.26
N SER A 108 0.84 -9.70 -3.05
CA SER A 108 2.15 -10.02 -2.51
C SER A 108 2.71 -11.36 -2.99
N SER A 109 1.84 -12.34 -3.29
CA SER A 109 2.24 -13.72 -3.59
C SER A 109 1.91 -14.19 -5.01
N GLY A 110 0.98 -13.51 -5.70
CA GLY A 110 0.45 -13.94 -7.00
C GLY A 110 -0.60 -15.05 -6.93
N TYR A 111 -1.08 -15.43 -5.74
CA TYR A 111 -2.05 -16.51 -5.54
C TYR A 111 -3.34 -15.98 -4.93
N LYS A 112 -4.48 -16.46 -5.44
CA LYS A 112 -5.79 -16.23 -4.84
C LYS A 112 -5.98 -17.11 -3.61
N THR A 113 -6.63 -16.57 -2.58
CA THR A 113 -6.97 -17.27 -1.34
C THR A 113 -8.39 -16.97 -0.89
N HIS A 114 -8.81 -17.47 0.26
CA HIS A 114 -10.09 -17.13 0.89
C HIS A 114 -10.04 -15.78 1.58
N SER A 115 -11.17 -15.09 1.66
CA SER A 115 -11.36 -13.94 2.53
C SER A 115 -10.85 -14.24 3.95
N GLY A 116 -10.14 -13.29 4.55
CA GLY A 116 -9.57 -13.39 5.88
C GLY A 116 -8.28 -14.19 5.99
N THR A 117 -7.78 -14.81 4.92
CA THR A 117 -6.54 -15.61 4.93
C THR A 117 -5.36 -14.77 4.46
N ILE A 118 -4.23 -14.90 5.14
CA ILE A 118 -3.00 -14.14 4.86
C ILE A 118 -1.88 -15.09 4.45
N GLY A 119 -1.28 -14.86 3.26
CA GLY A 119 -0.06 -15.51 2.80
C GLY A 119 -0.15 -17.03 2.59
N LEU A 120 -1.34 -17.60 2.63
CA LEU A 120 -1.60 -19.01 2.41
C LEU A 120 -2.48 -19.21 1.17
N GLY A 121 -2.42 -20.38 0.56
CA GLY A 121 -3.28 -20.77 -0.54
C GLY A 121 -4.73 -21.08 -0.13
N ILE A 122 -5.54 -21.47 -1.11
CA ILE A 122 -6.95 -21.79 -0.91
C ILE A 122 -7.19 -22.97 0.04
N ASP A 123 -6.22 -23.88 0.13
CA ASP A 123 -6.19 -25.00 1.07
C ASP A 123 -5.60 -24.63 2.44
N LYS A 124 -5.30 -23.36 2.65
CA LYS A 124 -4.61 -22.81 3.82
C LYS A 124 -3.22 -23.38 4.06
N GLN A 125 -2.57 -23.85 3.00
CA GLN A 125 -1.18 -24.28 3.02
C GLN A 125 -0.28 -23.20 2.40
N MET A 126 1.01 -23.25 2.71
CA MET A 126 2.01 -22.39 2.10
C MET A 126 2.05 -22.62 0.58
N VAL A 127 1.88 -21.56 -0.19
CA VAL A 127 2.00 -21.59 -1.66
C VAL A 127 3.31 -20.99 -2.16
N GLY A 128 4.09 -20.40 -1.27
CA GLY A 128 5.36 -19.75 -1.59
C GLY A 128 5.62 -18.54 -0.71
N LYS A 129 6.74 -17.90 -0.94
CA LYS A 129 7.11 -16.65 -0.28
C LYS A 129 6.51 -15.46 -1.01
N THR A 130 6.22 -14.42 -0.25
CA THR A 130 5.80 -13.13 -0.80
C THR A 130 6.93 -12.48 -1.62
N ILE A 131 6.59 -11.52 -2.47
CA ILE A 131 7.61 -10.76 -3.23
C ILE A 131 8.62 -10.07 -2.28
N ALA A 132 8.15 -9.54 -1.16
CA ALA A 132 9.00 -8.89 -0.16
C ALA A 132 10.01 -9.87 0.47
N GLU A 133 9.56 -11.06 0.86
CA GLU A 133 10.44 -12.11 1.36
C GLU A 133 11.44 -12.60 0.29
N GLN A 134 10.97 -12.72 -0.97
CA GLN A 134 11.82 -13.18 -2.07
C GLN A 134 12.94 -12.20 -2.36
N VAL A 135 12.63 -10.90 -2.50
CA VAL A 135 13.68 -9.90 -2.81
C VAL A 135 14.67 -9.76 -1.66
N LYS A 136 14.21 -9.83 -0.41
CA LYS A 136 15.11 -9.84 0.74
C LYS A 136 16.04 -11.04 0.74
N GLN A 137 15.50 -12.23 0.52
CA GLN A 137 16.28 -13.47 0.59
C GLN A 137 17.20 -13.69 -0.63
N GLN A 138 16.68 -13.41 -1.85
CA GLN A 138 17.38 -13.74 -3.09
C GLN A 138 18.26 -12.60 -3.62
N LYS A 139 17.90 -11.35 -3.29
CA LYS A 139 18.61 -10.15 -3.77
C LYS A 139 19.41 -9.44 -2.68
N GLY A 140 19.19 -9.77 -1.40
CA GLY A 140 19.76 -9.02 -0.30
C GLY A 140 19.19 -7.60 -0.15
N TRP A 141 18.05 -7.32 -0.79
CA TRP A 141 17.42 -6.00 -0.72
C TRP A 141 16.94 -5.70 0.68
N LYS A 142 16.98 -4.43 1.04
CA LYS A 142 16.24 -3.95 2.21
C LYS A 142 14.75 -3.93 1.91
N VAL A 143 13.94 -4.17 2.95
CA VAL A 143 12.48 -4.18 2.83
C VAL A 143 11.87 -3.27 3.88
N GLY A 144 10.93 -2.42 3.46
CA GLY A 144 10.13 -1.57 4.33
C GLY A 144 8.64 -1.70 4.09
N LEU A 145 7.88 -1.57 5.16
CA LEU A 145 6.43 -1.49 5.13
C LEU A 145 5.96 -0.23 5.85
N VAL A 146 5.07 0.50 5.21
CA VAL A 146 4.45 1.71 5.76
C VAL A 146 2.94 1.56 5.67
N SER A 147 2.21 1.89 6.74
CA SER A 147 0.75 1.85 6.72
C SER A 147 0.12 2.87 7.65
N THR A 148 -1.00 3.44 7.25
CA THR A 148 -1.81 4.32 8.11
C THR A 148 -2.63 3.55 9.13
N VAL A 149 -2.86 2.24 8.93
CA VAL A 149 -3.46 1.33 9.93
C VAL A 149 -2.39 0.62 10.74
N THR A 150 -2.75 -0.33 11.61
CA THR A 150 -1.76 -1.07 12.40
C THR A 150 -0.87 -1.92 11.51
N LEU A 151 0.41 -2.02 11.85
CA LEU A 151 1.42 -2.68 11.00
C LEU A 151 1.30 -4.20 10.95
N ASN A 152 0.44 -4.79 11.78
CA ASN A 152 0.00 -6.17 11.70
C ASN A 152 -1.47 -6.32 11.25
N HIS A 153 -2.05 -5.27 10.62
CA HIS A 153 -3.31 -5.36 9.89
C HIS A 153 -3.15 -6.21 8.63
N ALA A 154 -4.26 -6.55 7.99
CA ALA A 154 -4.30 -7.52 6.89
C ALA A 154 -3.35 -7.22 5.74
N THR A 155 -3.35 -5.98 5.24
CA THR A 155 -2.59 -5.58 4.06
C THR A 155 -1.08 -5.61 4.29
N PRO A 156 -0.51 -4.94 5.32
CA PRO A 156 0.92 -5.05 5.58
C PRO A 156 1.33 -6.47 5.98
N ALA A 157 0.48 -7.18 6.75
CA ALA A 157 0.74 -8.56 7.17
C ALA A 157 0.93 -9.51 5.98
N ALA A 158 0.20 -9.32 4.89
CA ALA A 158 0.28 -10.18 3.71
C ALA A 158 1.63 -10.12 2.98
N TYR A 159 2.54 -9.24 3.37
CA TYR A 159 3.89 -9.16 2.82
C TYR A 159 4.94 -9.94 3.61
N TYR A 160 4.60 -10.38 4.86
CA TYR A 160 5.55 -11.10 5.73
C TYR A 160 4.94 -12.25 6.53
N ALA A 161 3.61 -12.37 6.59
CA ALA A 161 2.95 -13.36 7.42
C ALA A 161 2.19 -14.43 6.61
N HIS A 162 2.07 -15.61 7.21
CA HIS A 162 1.39 -16.77 6.64
C HIS A 162 0.50 -17.38 7.74
N VAL A 163 -0.76 -16.91 7.83
CA VAL A 163 -1.70 -17.32 8.86
C VAL A 163 -3.09 -17.58 8.28
N PRO A 164 -3.85 -18.54 8.82
CA PRO A 164 -5.18 -18.88 8.31
C PRO A 164 -6.24 -17.82 8.60
N SER A 165 -5.94 -16.81 9.44
CA SER A 165 -6.87 -15.75 9.79
C SER A 165 -6.15 -14.42 10.04
N ARG A 166 -6.65 -13.35 9.43
CA ARG A 166 -6.22 -11.96 9.68
C ARG A 166 -6.38 -11.52 11.14
N ASN A 167 -7.20 -12.23 11.90
CA ASN A 167 -7.45 -11.93 13.32
C ASN A 167 -6.39 -12.52 14.25
N SER A 168 -5.44 -13.32 13.74
CA SER A 168 -4.31 -13.87 14.50
C SER A 168 -3.22 -12.82 14.75
N TYR A 169 -3.62 -11.65 15.27
CA TYR A 169 -2.76 -10.46 15.37
C TYR A 169 -1.43 -10.69 16.06
N TYR A 170 -1.43 -11.46 17.16
CA TYR A 170 -0.19 -11.75 17.87
C TYR A 170 0.76 -12.62 17.03
N ASP A 171 0.25 -13.70 16.39
CA ASP A 171 1.07 -14.58 15.56
C ASP A 171 1.58 -13.86 14.31
N ILE A 172 0.78 -12.94 13.75
CA ILE A 172 1.22 -12.02 12.70
C ILE A 172 2.37 -11.14 13.21
N GLY A 173 2.24 -10.57 14.42
CA GLY A 173 3.30 -9.78 15.05
C GLY A 173 4.59 -10.57 15.27
N VAL A 174 4.51 -11.83 15.68
CA VAL A 174 5.67 -12.72 15.79
C VAL A 174 6.36 -12.90 14.43
N GLN A 175 5.57 -13.10 13.36
CA GLN A 175 6.11 -13.24 12.01
C GLN A 175 6.66 -11.92 11.46
N MET A 176 6.11 -10.76 11.86
CA MET A 176 6.71 -9.45 11.59
C MET A 176 8.15 -9.38 12.09
N VAL A 177 8.38 -9.74 13.34
CA VAL A 177 9.73 -9.75 13.93
C VAL A 177 10.64 -10.76 13.21
N ALA A 178 10.13 -11.96 12.93
CA ALA A 178 10.87 -13.02 12.25
C ALA A 178 11.22 -12.69 10.79
N SER A 179 10.46 -11.84 10.13
CA SER A 179 10.73 -11.38 8.75
C SER A 179 12.10 -10.71 8.62
N GLY A 180 12.54 -10.08 9.71
CA GLY A 180 13.76 -9.28 9.74
C GLY A 180 13.76 -8.13 8.74
N PHE A 181 12.60 -7.63 8.31
CA PHE A 181 12.49 -6.47 7.42
C PHE A 181 13.12 -5.24 8.09
N ASP A 182 13.54 -4.29 7.29
CA ASP A 182 14.45 -3.24 7.75
C ASP A 182 13.72 -2.00 8.26
N TYR A 183 12.48 -1.78 7.81
CA TYR A 183 11.69 -0.61 8.21
C TYR A 183 10.21 -0.94 8.33
N PHE A 184 9.62 -0.57 9.46
CA PHE A 184 8.18 -0.54 9.67
C PHE A 184 7.82 0.87 10.15
N GLY A 185 6.88 1.54 9.45
CA GLY A 185 6.49 2.91 9.78
C GLY A 185 4.99 3.14 9.71
N GLY A 186 4.41 3.83 10.69
CA GLY A 186 2.98 4.19 10.65
C GLY A 186 2.23 3.96 11.94
N GLY A 187 1.19 3.11 11.92
CA GLY A 187 0.39 2.78 13.10
C GLY A 187 1.07 1.84 14.08
N ALA A 188 0.36 1.49 15.14
CA ALA A 188 0.81 0.58 16.20
C ALA A 188 0.77 -0.90 15.77
N ILE A 189 0.98 -1.79 16.73
CA ILE A 189 0.74 -3.23 16.64
C ILE A 189 -0.56 -3.54 17.39
N SER A 190 -1.55 -4.09 16.70
CA SER A 190 -2.76 -4.60 17.35
C SER A 190 -2.45 -5.81 18.21
N LYS A 191 -3.02 -5.85 19.42
CA LYS A 191 -2.88 -6.97 20.36
C LYS A 191 -1.41 -7.42 20.48
N PRO A 192 -0.50 -6.52 20.90
CA PRO A 192 0.92 -6.84 20.98
C PRO A 192 1.24 -7.86 22.07
N ASP A 193 0.32 -8.08 23.01
CA ASP A 193 0.41 -9.02 24.13
C ASP A 193 -0.65 -10.11 23.97
N ASP A 194 -0.30 -11.33 24.41
CA ASP A 194 -1.25 -12.44 24.38
C ASP A 194 -0.99 -13.42 25.52
N GLY A 195 -1.84 -13.37 26.54
CA GLY A 195 -1.97 -14.37 27.59
C GLY A 195 -0.68 -14.74 28.35
N GLY A 196 0.24 -13.78 28.54
CA GLY A 196 1.51 -14.01 29.22
C GLY A 196 2.67 -14.34 28.27
N ARG A 197 2.44 -14.36 26.95
CA ARG A 197 3.53 -14.36 25.96
C ARG A 197 4.24 -13.01 25.97
N LYS A 198 5.49 -12.97 25.52
CA LYS A 198 6.28 -11.74 25.47
C LYS A 198 5.68 -10.74 24.49
N SER A 199 5.55 -9.46 24.89
CA SER A 199 5.07 -8.42 24.01
C SER A 199 5.85 -8.34 22.69
N ILE A 200 5.15 -8.11 21.58
CA ILE A 200 5.78 -7.96 20.26
C ILE A 200 6.79 -6.81 20.25
N TYR A 201 6.55 -5.73 20.99
CA TYR A 201 7.52 -4.64 21.14
C TYR A 201 8.83 -5.11 21.79
N ASN A 202 8.75 -6.00 22.80
CA ASN A 202 9.93 -6.58 23.41
C ASN A 202 10.67 -7.52 22.46
N LEU A 203 9.92 -8.29 21.65
CA LEU A 203 10.52 -9.15 20.62
C LEU A 203 11.25 -8.31 19.54
N LEU A 204 10.71 -7.16 19.15
CA LEU A 204 11.36 -6.22 18.21
C LEU A 204 12.68 -5.70 18.80
N LEU A 205 12.66 -5.23 20.06
CA LEU A 205 13.87 -4.77 20.74
C LEU A 205 14.95 -5.87 20.83
N GLU A 206 14.58 -7.09 21.17
CA GLU A 206 15.50 -8.25 21.22
C GLU A 206 16.05 -8.63 19.85
N ALA A 207 15.26 -8.43 18.79
CA ALA A 207 15.68 -8.64 17.41
C ALA A 207 16.54 -7.48 16.85
N GLY A 208 16.86 -6.48 17.70
CA GLY A 208 17.74 -5.36 17.38
C GLY A 208 17.07 -4.25 16.60
N TYR A 209 15.75 -4.10 16.71
CA TYR A 209 15.06 -2.93 16.14
C TYR A 209 15.19 -1.71 17.06
N LEU A 210 15.42 -0.56 16.46
CA LEU A 210 15.06 0.71 17.08
C LEU A 210 13.54 0.82 17.08
N VAL A 211 12.94 0.85 18.27
CA VAL A 211 11.48 1.06 18.45
C VAL A 211 11.26 2.47 18.95
N THR A 212 10.49 3.27 18.22
CA THR A 212 10.24 4.68 18.58
C THR A 212 8.85 5.15 18.17
N ASP A 213 8.27 5.99 19.03
CA ASP A 213 7.07 6.80 18.78
C ASP A 213 7.36 8.30 18.90
N SER A 214 8.62 8.70 18.99
CA SER A 214 9.04 10.09 19.08
C SER A 214 9.14 10.72 17.70
N LYS A 215 8.33 11.74 17.40
CA LYS A 215 8.41 12.50 16.14
C LYS A 215 9.83 12.96 15.84
N SER A 216 10.55 13.52 16.83
CA SER A 216 11.91 13.99 16.62
C SER A 216 12.88 12.86 16.26
N GLN A 217 12.77 11.69 16.90
CA GLN A 217 13.57 10.52 16.53
C GLN A 217 13.22 10.00 15.14
N ILE A 218 11.91 9.89 14.82
CA ILE A 218 11.45 9.46 13.50
C ILE A 218 12.02 10.34 12.40
N LEU A 219 11.91 11.67 12.54
CA LEU A 219 12.39 12.62 11.54
C LEU A 219 13.93 12.66 11.39
N ASN A 220 14.67 12.11 12.36
CA ASN A 220 16.13 11.99 12.32
C ASN A 220 16.63 10.61 11.87
N LEU A 221 15.76 9.68 11.46
CA LEU A 221 16.14 8.37 10.94
C LEU A 221 16.98 8.51 9.65
N THR A 222 17.98 7.65 9.54
CA THR A 222 18.90 7.57 8.39
C THR A 222 19.26 6.12 8.09
N SER A 223 20.05 5.88 7.04
CA SER A 223 20.58 4.53 6.72
C SER A 223 21.43 3.91 7.84
N ALA A 224 21.97 4.72 8.74
CA ALA A 224 22.72 4.26 9.92
C ALA A 224 21.84 3.82 11.09
N SER A 225 20.53 4.02 11.04
CA SER A 225 19.59 3.68 12.12
C SER A 225 19.38 2.16 12.30
N GLY A 226 19.85 1.34 11.35
CA GLY A 226 19.65 -0.10 11.40
C GLY A 226 18.21 -0.50 11.08
N LYS A 227 17.72 -1.56 11.73
CA LYS A 227 16.32 -1.96 11.63
C LYS A 227 15.45 -1.07 12.51
N VAL A 228 14.34 -0.58 11.97
CA VAL A 228 13.49 0.41 12.64
C VAL A 228 12.02 -0.05 12.66
N TYR A 229 11.39 0.12 13.81
CA TYR A 229 9.94 0.17 13.98
C TYR A 229 9.56 1.56 14.48
N ALA A 230 8.91 2.36 13.64
CA ALA A 230 8.53 3.75 13.92
C ALA A 230 7.01 3.90 13.94
N GLN A 231 6.45 4.18 15.12
CA GLN A 231 5.01 4.38 15.33
C GLN A 231 4.69 5.87 15.38
N ASN A 232 3.55 6.28 14.82
CA ASN A 232 3.10 7.67 14.97
C ASN A 232 2.91 8.02 16.45
N PRO A 233 3.36 9.21 16.88
CA PRO A 233 3.26 9.63 18.30
C PRO A 233 1.84 9.61 18.84
N ARG A 234 0.87 10.02 18.05
CA ARG A 234 -0.55 9.94 18.36
C ARG A 234 -1.21 8.80 17.58
N LEU A 235 -2.04 8.05 18.27
CA LEU A 235 -2.85 6.99 17.67
C LEU A 235 -4.32 7.35 17.76
N GLN A 236 -5.09 6.90 16.81
CA GLN A 236 -6.53 7.02 16.73
C GLN A 236 -7.09 5.63 16.40
N ASP A 237 -8.36 5.41 16.52
CA ASP A 237 -9.09 4.26 16.03
C ASP A 237 -8.26 2.94 16.00
N SER A 238 -8.36 2.18 17.08
CA SER A 238 -7.74 0.84 17.21
C SER A 238 -6.21 0.80 17.04
N GLY A 239 -5.51 1.92 17.20
CA GLY A 239 -4.06 2.00 17.09
C GLY A 239 -3.55 2.40 15.71
N SER A 240 -4.42 2.89 14.83
CA SER A 240 -4.04 3.48 13.55
C SER A 240 -3.46 4.88 13.69
N MET A 241 -2.87 5.41 12.64
CA MET A 241 -2.57 6.84 12.53
C MET A 241 -3.88 7.65 12.54
N PRO A 242 -3.86 8.92 12.97
CA PRO A 242 -5.01 9.79 12.78
C PRO A 242 -5.38 9.92 11.29
N TYR A 243 -6.66 10.13 11.00
CA TYR A 243 -7.06 10.56 9.66
C TYR A 243 -6.32 11.82 9.25
N ALA A 244 -6.03 11.98 7.97
CA ALA A 244 -5.26 13.13 7.48
C ALA A 244 -5.87 14.47 7.90
N MET A 245 -7.21 14.56 7.94
CA MET A 245 -7.92 15.76 8.39
C MET A 245 -7.87 16.02 9.91
N ASP A 246 -7.53 15.00 10.71
CA ASP A 246 -7.42 15.10 12.17
C ASP A 246 -5.98 15.28 12.65
N MET A 247 -5.01 15.26 11.73
CA MET A 247 -3.59 15.41 12.06
C MET A 247 -3.27 16.80 12.60
N ASN A 248 -2.28 16.85 13.48
CA ASN A 248 -1.73 18.09 13.99
C ASN A 248 -0.19 18.09 13.96
N GLU A 249 0.42 19.14 14.51
CA GLU A 249 1.87 19.34 14.50
C GLU A 249 2.68 18.26 15.25
N ASN A 250 2.06 17.41 16.06
CA ASN A 250 2.74 16.32 16.76
C ASN A 250 2.80 15.04 15.92
N ASP A 251 2.01 14.92 14.87
CA ASP A 251 1.94 13.74 14.04
C ASP A 251 3.05 13.71 12.98
N VAL A 252 3.35 12.51 12.52
CA VAL A 252 4.19 12.25 11.35
C VAL A 252 3.29 11.81 10.19
N SER A 253 3.29 12.56 9.09
CA SER A 253 2.44 12.27 7.94
C SER A 253 2.90 11.01 7.20
N LEU A 254 1.99 10.41 6.41
CA LEU A 254 2.33 9.26 5.56
C LEU A 254 3.50 9.59 4.62
N ALA A 255 3.52 10.78 4.03
CA ALA A 255 4.63 11.25 3.19
C ALA A 255 5.96 11.32 3.94
N GLN A 256 5.95 11.73 5.21
CA GLN A 256 7.14 11.74 6.06
C GLN A 256 7.60 10.33 6.43
N PHE A 257 6.69 9.39 6.71
CA PHE A 257 7.04 7.99 6.92
C PHE A 257 7.66 7.38 5.66
N VAL A 258 7.14 7.67 4.47
CA VAL A 258 7.71 7.23 3.19
C VAL A 258 9.10 7.81 3.00
N GLN A 259 9.30 9.13 3.23
CA GLN A 259 10.62 9.74 3.13
C GLN A 259 11.63 9.07 4.08
N LYS A 260 11.22 8.82 5.34
CA LYS A 260 12.11 8.16 6.32
C LYS A 260 12.35 6.68 6.01
N GLY A 261 11.38 6.01 5.41
CA GLY A 261 11.60 4.69 4.84
C GLY A 261 12.67 4.71 3.74
N ILE A 262 12.61 5.67 2.83
CA ILE A 262 13.67 5.87 1.81
C ILE A 262 15.02 6.11 2.48
N ASP A 263 15.09 7.01 3.46
CA ASP A 263 16.35 7.37 4.15
C ASP A 263 16.99 6.15 4.86
N VAL A 264 16.17 5.25 5.42
CA VAL A 264 16.63 4.03 6.11
C VAL A 264 17.01 2.92 5.12
N LEU A 265 16.21 2.76 4.07
CA LEU A 265 16.32 1.64 3.13
C LEU A 265 17.34 1.89 2.02
N ASN A 266 17.61 3.15 1.66
CA ASN A 266 18.47 3.46 0.52
C ASN A 266 19.86 2.87 0.70
N ASN A 267 20.27 2.06 -0.28
CA ASN A 267 21.55 1.35 -0.31
C ASN A 267 21.86 0.93 -1.77
N PRO A 268 23.12 0.58 -2.08
CA PRO A 268 23.53 0.21 -3.44
C PRO A 268 22.87 -1.04 -4.00
N GLU A 269 22.44 -1.97 -3.15
CA GLU A 269 21.84 -3.25 -3.58
C GLU A 269 20.39 -3.06 -4.05
N GLY A 270 19.66 -2.12 -3.45
CA GLY A 270 18.27 -1.81 -3.73
C GLY A 270 17.33 -2.10 -2.57
N PHE A 271 16.06 -1.70 -2.74
CA PHE A 271 15.02 -1.96 -1.74
C PHE A 271 13.64 -2.19 -2.37
N PHE A 272 12.78 -2.81 -1.58
CA PHE A 272 11.35 -2.89 -1.80
C PHE A 272 10.63 -2.16 -0.66
N MET A 273 9.71 -1.27 -0.99
CA MET A 273 8.85 -0.58 -0.02
C MET A 273 7.39 -0.75 -0.41
N MET A 274 6.58 -1.36 0.47
CA MET A 274 5.13 -1.30 0.37
C MET A 274 4.61 -0.15 1.23
N VAL A 275 3.69 0.63 0.69
CA VAL A 275 3.03 1.76 1.35
C VAL A 275 1.53 1.61 1.21
N GLU A 276 0.83 1.59 2.33
CA GLU A 276 -0.62 1.48 2.38
C GLU A 276 -1.25 2.73 2.98
N SER A 277 -2.33 3.20 2.35
CA SER A 277 -3.31 4.07 2.97
C SER A 277 -4.56 3.28 3.32
N GLY A 278 -4.52 2.58 4.46
CA GLY A 278 -5.61 1.73 4.94
C GLY A 278 -6.79 2.51 5.50
N LYS A 279 -6.58 3.77 5.84
CA LYS A 279 -7.65 4.64 6.37
C LYS A 279 -8.65 5.08 5.29
N ILE A 280 -8.33 4.98 4.00
CA ILE A 280 -9.29 5.19 2.91
C ILE A 280 -10.45 4.20 3.05
N ASP A 281 -10.14 2.90 3.19
CA ASP A 281 -11.14 1.85 3.36
C ASP A 281 -12.02 2.07 4.61
N TRP A 282 -11.39 2.41 5.75
CA TRP A 282 -12.14 2.63 6.99
C TRP A 282 -13.12 3.81 6.89
N ALA A 283 -12.71 4.89 6.23
CA ALA A 283 -13.59 6.02 5.95
C ALA A 283 -14.74 5.63 4.99
N CYS A 284 -14.44 4.81 3.97
CA CYS A 284 -15.45 4.25 3.07
C CYS A 284 -16.47 3.39 3.81
N HIS A 285 -16.03 2.52 4.73
CA HIS A 285 -16.92 1.73 5.58
C HIS A 285 -17.85 2.59 6.46
N ALA A 286 -17.33 3.73 6.95
CA ALA A 286 -18.10 4.70 7.72
C ALA A 286 -18.97 5.63 6.85
N ASN A 287 -18.86 5.56 5.53
CA ASN A 287 -19.45 6.52 4.59
C ASN A 287 -19.03 7.98 4.87
N ASP A 288 -17.81 8.19 5.38
CA ASP A 288 -17.22 9.50 5.61
C ASP A 288 -16.40 9.94 4.39
N ALA A 289 -17.11 10.53 3.42
CA ALA A 289 -16.51 10.94 2.15
C ALA A 289 -15.40 12.00 2.30
N ALA A 290 -15.49 12.87 3.31
CA ALA A 290 -14.43 13.86 3.54
C ALA A 290 -13.16 13.20 4.07
N ALA A 291 -13.26 12.37 5.11
CA ALA A 291 -12.11 11.66 5.65
C ALA A 291 -11.44 10.78 4.60
N GLU A 292 -12.23 10.04 3.81
CA GLU A 292 -11.75 9.21 2.69
C GLU A 292 -10.93 10.04 1.69
N ILE A 293 -11.49 11.16 1.19
CA ILE A 293 -10.82 12.00 0.19
C ILE A 293 -9.55 12.64 0.77
N TYR A 294 -9.55 13.11 2.01
CA TYR A 294 -8.35 13.71 2.62
C TYR A 294 -7.25 12.67 2.84
N ASP A 295 -7.57 11.43 3.19
CA ASP A 295 -6.60 10.33 3.28
C ASP A 295 -6.06 9.93 1.90
N LEU A 296 -6.89 9.95 0.86
CA LEU A 296 -6.44 9.72 -0.51
C LEU A 296 -5.52 10.85 -1.00
N LEU A 297 -5.79 12.11 -0.63
CA LEU A 297 -4.90 13.23 -0.93
C LEU A 297 -3.56 13.12 -0.19
N ALA A 298 -3.56 12.63 1.07
CA ALA A 298 -2.34 12.35 1.81
C ALA A 298 -1.54 11.18 1.19
N PHE A 299 -2.23 10.18 0.66
CA PHE A 299 -1.64 9.10 -0.12
C PHE A 299 -0.97 9.61 -1.39
N ASP A 300 -1.61 10.51 -2.14
CA ASP A 300 -1.03 11.16 -3.32
C ASP A 300 0.24 11.96 -2.98
N GLN A 301 0.27 12.61 -1.82
CA GLN A 301 1.49 13.29 -1.32
C GLN A 301 2.62 12.30 -1.03
N ALA A 302 2.31 11.13 -0.49
CA ALA A 302 3.31 10.09 -0.23
C ALA A 302 3.85 9.49 -1.54
N ILE A 303 3.02 9.35 -2.56
CA ILE A 303 3.44 8.93 -3.91
C ILE A 303 4.37 9.98 -4.54
N ALA A 304 4.09 11.27 -4.34
CA ALA A 304 4.95 12.34 -4.85
C ALA A 304 6.38 12.25 -4.28
N VAL A 305 6.54 11.84 -3.01
CA VAL A 305 7.88 11.61 -2.41
C VAL A 305 8.63 10.50 -3.16
N ALA A 306 7.96 9.39 -3.47
CA ALA A 306 8.57 8.31 -4.25
C ALA A 306 8.87 8.74 -5.70
N LEU A 307 8.02 9.58 -6.29
CA LEU A 307 8.26 10.12 -7.62
C LEU A 307 9.48 11.05 -7.66
N ASP A 308 9.70 11.85 -6.62
CA ASP A 308 10.90 12.69 -6.51
C ASP A 308 12.17 11.84 -6.36
N PHE A 309 12.12 10.73 -5.61
CA PHE A 309 13.19 9.75 -5.58
C PHE A 309 13.43 9.12 -6.98
N ALA A 310 12.36 8.75 -7.68
CA ALA A 310 12.45 8.16 -9.02
C ALA A 310 13.06 9.12 -10.04
N LYS A 311 12.82 10.41 -9.94
CA LYS A 311 13.48 11.43 -10.81
C LYS A 311 14.99 11.46 -10.63
N ALA A 312 15.50 11.13 -9.44
CA ALA A 312 16.93 11.00 -9.17
C ALA A 312 17.50 9.63 -9.60
N HIS A 313 16.63 8.62 -9.79
CA HIS A 313 16.98 7.25 -10.16
C HIS A 313 16.08 6.71 -11.29
N PRO A 314 15.99 7.39 -12.44
CA PRO A 314 14.93 7.16 -13.44
C PRO A 314 14.97 5.76 -14.07
N GLU A 315 16.16 5.19 -14.24
CA GLU A 315 16.35 3.87 -14.88
C GLU A 315 16.29 2.70 -13.89
N GLU A 316 16.26 3.00 -12.58
CA GLU A 316 16.39 1.99 -11.52
C GLU A 316 15.15 1.92 -10.62
N THR A 317 14.14 2.78 -10.82
CA THR A 317 12.96 2.86 -9.94
C THR A 317 11.70 2.40 -10.65
N LEU A 318 10.94 1.54 -9.97
CA LEU A 318 9.59 1.16 -10.34
C LEU A 318 8.61 1.62 -9.26
N ILE A 319 7.61 2.40 -9.65
CA ILE A 319 6.49 2.77 -8.79
C ILE A 319 5.22 2.12 -9.34
N VAL A 320 4.54 1.35 -8.49
CA VAL A 320 3.23 0.75 -8.77
C VAL A 320 2.23 1.34 -7.80
N VAL A 321 1.11 1.84 -8.32
CA VAL A 321 -0.01 2.37 -7.51
C VAL A 321 -1.27 1.60 -7.87
N THR A 322 -1.97 1.08 -6.88
CA THR A 322 -3.22 0.34 -7.07
C THR A 322 -4.17 0.52 -5.89
N GLY A 323 -5.47 0.26 -6.10
CA GLY A 323 -6.35 -0.18 -5.04
C GLY A 323 -6.25 -1.69 -4.88
N ASP A 324 -6.81 -2.24 -3.84
CA ASP A 324 -6.90 -3.69 -3.63
C ASP A 324 -8.33 -4.21 -3.84
N HIS A 325 -9.34 -3.45 -3.47
CA HIS A 325 -10.76 -3.61 -3.77
C HIS A 325 -11.47 -2.26 -3.73
N GLU A 326 -12.75 -2.23 -3.96
CA GLU A 326 -13.63 -1.10 -3.74
C GLU A 326 -14.30 -1.24 -2.38
N THR A 327 -14.69 -0.11 -1.75
CA THR A 327 -15.41 -0.08 -0.48
C THR A 327 -16.39 1.09 -0.42
N GLY A 328 -17.52 0.89 0.25
CA GLY A 328 -18.48 1.94 0.61
C GLY A 328 -19.45 2.36 -0.48
N GLY A 329 -19.25 1.96 -1.75
CA GLY A 329 -20.18 2.24 -2.85
C GLY A 329 -20.35 3.74 -3.15
N MET A 330 -19.30 4.54 -2.99
CA MET A 330 -19.32 5.98 -3.29
C MET A 330 -19.75 6.25 -4.73
N THR A 331 -20.48 7.35 -4.95
CA THR A 331 -20.77 7.91 -6.28
C THR A 331 -20.58 9.42 -6.28
N ILE A 332 -20.11 9.98 -7.40
CA ILE A 332 -19.91 11.43 -7.52
C ILE A 332 -21.21 12.19 -7.82
N GLY A 333 -22.28 11.49 -8.18
CA GLY A 333 -23.58 12.08 -8.46
C GLY A 333 -24.66 11.02 -8.64
N TYR A 334 -25.91 11.47 -8.65
CA TYR A 334 -27.10 10.65 -8.87
C TYR A 334 -28.15 11.45 -9.70
N ALA A 335 -29.29 10.84 -10.02
CA ALA A 335 -30.31 11.46 -10.85
C ALA A 335 -30.75 12.86 -10.36
N GLY A 336 -30.76 13.09 -9.03
CA GLY A 336 -31.11 14.39 -8.45
C GLY A 336 -30.06 15.50 -8.60
N THR A 337 -28.80 15.15 -8.93
CA THR A 337 -27.75 16.15 -9.20
C THR A 337 -27.74 16.62 -10.66
N GLY A 338 -28.56 16.03 -11.53
CA GLY A 338 -28.50 16.26 -12.96
C GLY A 338 -27.17 15.75 -13.53
N TYR A 339 -26.38 16.63 -14.12
CA TYR A 339 -25.04 16.31 -14.64
C TYR A 339 -23.92 16.94 -13.82
N ASN A 340 -24.18 17.28 -12.56
CA ASN A 340 -23.25 17.94 -11.67
C ASN A 340 -22.99 17.09 -10.42
N THR A 341 -22.09 17.56 -9.56
CA THR A 341 -21.77 17.00 -8.26
C THR A 341 -21.92 18.06 -7.17
N ALA A 342 -22.00 17.65 -5.91
CA ALA A 342 -22.07 18.54 -4.75
C ALA A 342 -20.91 18.28 -3.75
N LEU A 343 -19.73 17.87 -4.25
CA LEU A 343 -18.58 17.55 -3.39
C LEU A 343 -18.03 18.76 -2.63
N ASP A 344 -18.29 19.98 -3.08
CA ASP A 344 -17.93 21.22 -2.40
C ASP A 344 -18.51 21.33 -0.98
N ILE A 345 -19.64 20.67 -0.69
CA ILE A 345 -20.22 20.62 0.65
C ILE A 345 -19.27 19.97 1.67
N LEU A 346 -18.38 19.08 1.23
CA LEU A 346 -17.41 18.36 2.09
C LEU A 346 -16.39 19.30 2.73
N TYR A 347 -16.15 20.49 2.19
CA TYR A 347 -15.31 21.51 2.83
C TYR A 347 -15.82 21.98 4.19
N ASN A 348 -17.10 21.77 4.49
CA ASN A 348 -17.70 22.13 5.77
C ASN A 348 -17.32 21.15 6.88
N GLN A 349 -16.98 19.90 6.55
CA GLN A 349 -16.53 18.91 7.51
C GLN A 349 -15.08 19.19 7.93
N LYS A 350 -14.81 19.27 9.23
CA LYS A 350 -13.50 19.63 9.81
C LYS A 350 -12.88 18.50 10.62
N LEU A 351 -13.62 17.47 10.96
CA LEU A 351 -13.19 16.31 11.72
C LEU A 351 -13.69 15.03 11.03
N SER A 352 -12.93 13.97 11.13
CA SER A 352 -13.43 12.64 10.75
C SER A 352 -14.52 12.16 11.69
N TYR A 353 -15.26 11.13 11.27
CA TYR A 353 -16.26 10.49 12.12
C TYR A 353 -15.68 10.00 13.45
N VAL A 354 -14.42 9.53 13.47
CA VAL A 354 -13.74 9.08 14.70
C VAL A 354 -13.39 10.23 15.65
N ALA A 355 -13.03 11.39 15.12
CA ALA A 355 -12.70 12.54 15.95
C ALA A 355 -13.95 13.31 16.42
N PHE A 356 -15.10 13.06 15.76
CA PHE A 356 -16.38 13.66 16.08
C PHE A 356 -17.07 12.91 17.24
N ASP A 357 -16.97 11.56 17.29
CA ASP A 357 -17.54 10.69 18.33
C ASP A 357 -16.77 10.78 19.66
#